data_87bbeea25968cfbc20853e7d0ef290fb
#
_entry.id   87bbeea25968cfbc20853e7d0ef290fb
#
_cell.length_a   1.000
_cell.length_b   1.000
_cell.length_c   1.000
_cell.angle_alpha   90.00
_cell.angle_beta   90.00
_cell.angle_gamma   90.00
#
_symmetry.space_group_name_H-M   'P 1'
#
loop_
_entity.id
_entity.type
_entity.pdbx_description
1 polymer ?
#
loop_
_entity_poly.entity_id
_entity_poly.type
_entity_poly.pdbx_seq_one_letter_code
_entity_poly.pdbx_strand_id
1 'polypeptide(L)'
;MTFLLKYGKIVIGVKIVFWDEKENYGGTRTMDPMYLSIRTKETGKKIKKLLMEKGYSVRDIQDACGFENPQAIYKWISGRSLPSLDNFIILSRLLHTSIEDILVVDGDVVRIS
;
A
#
# COMPACT_ATOMS: atom_id res chain seq x y z
N MET A 1 -8.01 14.03 -12.16
CA MET A 1 -7.73 14.50 -11.72
C MET A 1 -7.23 14.85 -11.19
N THR A 2 -7.29 15.08 -10.86
CA THR A 2 -7.00 15.65 -10.15
C THR A 2 -6.78 16.32 -10.13
N PHE A 3 -6.80 17.12 -9.95
CA PHE A 3 -6.71 17.93 -9.86
C PHE A 3 -6.07 18.42 -9.51
N LEU A 4 -5.73 18.97 -9.22
CA LEU A 4 -5.47 19.56 -8.71
C LEU A 4 -5.08 19.93 -8.68
N LEU A 5 -4.82 20.50 -8.51
CA LEU A 5 -4.79 21.08 -8.10
C LEU A 5 -4.61 21.88 -8.11
N LYS A 6 -4.09 22.82 -7.93
CA LYS A 6 -4.04 23.71 -7.93
C LYS A 6 -4.21 24.32 -6.87
N TYR A 7 -4.18 24.84 -6.32
CA TYR A 7 -4.45 25.39 -5.35
C TYR A 7 -4.62 24.47 -4.38
N GLY A 8 -4.70 24.52 -3.43
CA GLY A 8 -4.85 23.66 -2.56
C GLY A 8 -5.75 22.60 -2.81
N LYS A 9 -5.86 22.21 -3.93
CA LYS A 9 -6.71 21.28 -4.25
C LYS A 9 -6.01 20.08 -4.68
N ILE A 10 -6.29 19.03 -4.21
CA ILE A 10 -5.73 17.86 -4.61
C ILE A 10 -6.75 16.95 -5.03
N VAL A 11 -6.66 16.42 -6.14
CA VAL A 11 -7.60 15.55 -6.63
C VAL A 11 -7.17 14.20 -6.38
N ILE A 12 -7.85 13.50 -5.60
CA ILE A 12 -7.49 12.26 -5.33
C ILE A 12 -8.50 11.42 -5.79
N GLY A 13 -8.44 10.79 -6.74
CA GLY A 13 -9.33 9.91 -7.26
C GLY A 13 -10.40 10.78 -7.39
N VAL A 14 -11.40 10.59 -6.85
CA VAL A 14 -12.43 11.36 -7.02
C VAL A 14 -12.60 12.31 -6.03
N LYS A 15 -11.92 12.28 -5.04
CA LYS A 15 -12.20 13.08 -4.09
C LYS A 15 -11.39 14.22 -4.16
N ILE A 16 -11.87 15.35 -4.10
CA ILE A 16 -11.18 16.47 -4.11
C ILE A 16 -11.02 16.92 -2.77
N VAL A 17 -9.85 17.03 -2.32
CA VAL A 17 -9.67 17.41 -1.05
C VAL A 17 -9.16 18.78 -1.06
N PHE A 18 -9.80 19.65 -0.41
CA PHE A 18 -9.36 20.90 -0.37
C PHE A 18 -8.63 21.15 0.84
N TRP A 19 -7.52 21.71 0.82
CA TRP A 19 -6.82 21.98 1.91
C TRP A 19 -7.13 23.33 2.24
N ASP A 20 -8.07 23.58 2.94
CA ASP A 20 -8.43 24.87 3.28
C ASP A 20 -7.81 25.16 4.56
N GLU A 21 -6.76 25.85 4.57
CA GLU A 21 -6.14 26.12 5.72
C GLU A 21 -6.96 26.84 6.67
N LYS A 22 -7.78 27.66 6.27
CA LYS A 22 -8.56 28.33 7.10
C LYS A 22 -9.35 27.44 7.90
N GLU A 23 -9.86 26.49 7.39
CA GLU A 23 -10.62 25.63 8.06
C GLU A 23 -9.85 24.95 9.05
N ASN A 24 -8.71 24.63 8.81
CA ASN A 24 -7.94 23.92 9.71
C ASN A 24 -7.64 24.79 10.81
N TYR A 25 -7.64 26.03 10.60
CA TYR A 25 -7.36 26.81 11.61
C TYR A 25 -8.43 26.92 12.50
N GLY A 26 -9.53 26.81 12.20
CA GLY A 26 -10.64 27.02 12.94
C GLY A 26 -10.46 26.43 14.17
N GLY A 27 -9.74 25.57 14.21
CA GLY A 27 -9.53 24.99 15.33
C GLY A 27 -10.54 24.24 15.93
N THR A 28 -11.56 24.17 15.44
CA THR A 28 -12.51 23.45 16.03
C THR A 28 -12.53 22.13 15.51
N ARG A 29 -11.94 21.83 14.40
CA ARG A 29 -12.04 20.59 13.85
C ARG A 29 -10.95 19.77 14.27
N THR A 30 -11.05 18.68 14.81
CA THR A 30 -9.97 17.81 15.09
C THR A 30 -10.26 16.49 14.52
N MET A 31 -9.28 15.77 14.19
CA MET A 31 -9.43 14.50 13.65
C MET A 31 -9.06 13.52 14.69
N ASP A 32 -9.77 12.45 14.79
CA ASP A 32 -9.41 11.41 15.70
C ASP A 32 -8.24 10.65 15.13
N PRO A 33 -7.40 10.16 15.97
CA PRO A 33 -6.27 9.41 15.48
C PRO A 33 -6.73 8.15 14.78
N MET A 34 -6.04 7.75 13.78
CA MET A 34 -6.33 6.54 13.09
C MET A 34 -5.35 5.52 13.56
N TYR A 35 -5.83 4.43 14.07
CA TYR A 35 -4.97 3.39 14.54
C TYR A 35 -4.96 2.24 13.54
N LEU A 36 -4.08 2.32 12.63
CA LEU A 36 -3.96 1.29 11.63
C LEU A 36 -2.64 0.58 11.78
N SER A 37 -2.63 -0.67 11.50
CA SER A 37 -1.37 -1.38 11.48
C SER A 37 -1.39 -2.38 10.34
N ILE A 38 -0.25 -2.66 9.79
CA ILE A 38 -0.15 -3.59 8.70
C ILE A 38 0.00 -4.97 9.27
N ARG A 39 -0.82 -5.90 8.80
CA ARG A 39 -0.74 -7.26 9.26
C ARG A 39 0.28 -7.96 8.40
N THR A 40 1.48 -8.08 8.90
CA THR A 40 2.60 -8.58 8.14
C THR A 40 2.43 -9.99 7.65
N LYS A 41 1.90 -10.87 8.49
CA LYS A 41 1.74 -12.21 8.09
C LYS A 41 0.69 -12.35 7.04
N GLU A 42 -0.42 -11.69 7.15
CA GLU A 42 -1.46 -11.76 6.18
C GLU A 42 -1.03 -11.11 4.87
N THR A 43 -0.23 -10.06 4.96
CA THR A 43 0.28 -9.41 3.76
C THR A 43 1.19 -10.39 3.02
N GLY A 44 2.00 -11.14 3.76
CA GLY A 44 2.87 -12.12 3.14
C GLY A 44 2.07 -13.20 2.43
N LYS A 45 0.97 -13.63 3.04
CA LYS A 45 0.15 -14.64 2.42
C LYS A 45 -0.48 -14.09 1.16
N LYS A 46 -0.82 -12.82 1.17
CA LYS A 46 -1.44 -12.22 0.02
C LYS A 46 -0.44 -12.09 -1.11
N ILE A 47 0.80 -11.74 -0.80
CA ILE A 47 1.82 -11.65 -1.81
C ILE A 47 1.99 -13.03 -2.46
N LYS A 48 2.04 -14.09 -1.65
CA LYS A 48 2.22 -15.40 -2.20
C LYS A 48 1.05 -15.77 -3.08
N LYS A 49 -0.15 -15.45 -2.65
CA LYS A 49 -1.32 -15.77 -3.41
C LYS A 49 -1.31 -15.08 -4.75
N LEU A 50 -0.96 -13.80 -4.75
CA LEU A 50 -0.93 -13.04 -5.98
C LEU A 50 0.13 -13.56 -6.94
N LEU A 51 1.28 -13.97 -6.41
CA LEU A 51 2.31 -14.51 -7.27
C LEU A 51 1.79 -15.77 -7.95
N MET A 52 1.14 -16.62 -7.18
CA MET A 52 0.64 -17.85 -7.74
C MET A 52 -0.47 -17.59 -8.76
N GLU A 53 -1.34 -16.69 -8.45
CA GLU A 53 -2.43 -16.40 -9.36
C GLU A 53 -1.96 -15.80 -10.67
N LYS A 54 -0.88 -15.05 -10.62
CA LYS A 54 -0.40 -14.44 -11.84
C LYS A 54 0.67 -15.23 -12.51
N GLY A 55 1.00 -16.38 -11.94
CA GLY A 55 1.97 -17.26 -12.59
C GLY A 55 3.42 -16.89 -12.42
N TYR A 56 3.75 -16.13 -11.39
CA TYR A 56 5.13 -15.76 -11.16
C TYR A 56 5.76 -16.64 -10.11
N SER A 57 7.03 -16.91 -10.28
CA SER A 57 7.77 -17.68 -9.30
C SER A 57 8.56 -16.75 -8.43
N VAL A 58 9.11 -17.25 -7.36
CA VAL A 58 9.95 -16.46 -6.49
C VAL A 58 11.15 -15.95 -7.29
N ARG A 59 11.64 -16.77 -8.23
CA ARG A 59 12.76 -16.38 -9.00
C ARG A 59 12.45 -15.18 -9.87
N ASP A 60 11.23 -15.10 -10.36
CA ASP A 60 10.84 -13.98 -11.19
C ASP A 60 10.90 -12.69 -10.36
N ILE A 61 10.50 -12.76 -9.11
CA ILE A 61 10.52 -11.59 -8.27
C ILE A 61 11.97 -11.26 -7.92
N GLN A 62 12.75 -12.28 -7.68
CA GLN A 62 14.16 -12.07 -7.36
C GLN A 62 14.82 -11.30 -8.51
N ASP A 63 14.54 -11.71 -9.72
CA ASP A 63 15.13 -11.05 -10.86
C ASP A 63 14.59 -9.64 -11.03
N ALA A 64 13.32 -9.45 -10.82
CA ALA A 64 12.72 -8.13 -10.98
C ALA A 64 13.25 -7.16 -9.94
N CYS A 65 13.56 -7.63 -8.74
CA CYS A 65 14.07 -6.76 -7.72
C CYS A 65 15.58 -6.63 -7.75
N GLY A 66 16.22 -7.43 -8.56
CA GLY A 66 17.68 -7.36 -8.65
C GLY A 66 18.39 -7.97 -7.46
N PHE A 67 17.77 -8.93 -6.80
CA PHE A 67 18.37 -9.55 -5.63
C PHE A 67 19.29 -10.67 -6.01
N GLU A 68 20.36 -10.82 -5.26
CA GLU A 68 21.28 -11.90 -5.53
C GLU A 68 20.75 -13.22 -5.05
N ASN A 69 19.87 -13.23 -4.10
CA ASN A 69 19.30 -14.46 -3.62
C ASN A 69 17.85 -14.20 -3.20
N PRO A 70 17.05 -15.20 -3.00
CA PRO A 70 15.63 -15.01 -2.72
C PRO A 70 15.27 -14.84 -1.26
N GLN A 71 16.25 -14.69 -0.38
CA GLN A 71 15.93 -14.68 1.02
C GLN A 71 14.95 -13.60 1.45
N ALA A 72 15.08 -12.42 0.90
CA ALA A 72 14.18 -11.35 1.28
C ALA A 72 12.75 -11.70 0.92
N ILE A 73 12.57 -12.35 -0.23
CA ILE A 73 11.23 -12.67 -0.70
C ILE A 73 10.61 -13.70 0.21
N TYR A 74 11.37 -14.67 0.66
CA TYR A 74 10.85 -15.65 1.57
C TYR A 74 10.49 -15.02 2.92
N LYS A 75 11.20 -13.98 3.32
CA LYS A 75 10.85 -13.32 4.55
C LYS A 75 9.54 -12.59 4.38
N TRP A 76 9.29 -12.03 3.23
CA TRP A 76 8.04 -11.35 2.98
C TRP A 76 6.89 -12.34 3.02
N ILE A 77 7.04 -13.44 2.31
CA ILE A 77 5.98 -14.43 2.23
C ILE A 77 5.69 -15.05 3.59
N SER A 78 6.71 -15.23 4.40
CA SER A 78 6.50 -15.83 5.70
C SER A 78 6.00 -14.83 6.74
N GLY A 79 5.97 -13.57 6.39
CA GLY A 79 5.49 -12.57 7.31
C GLY A 79 6.52 -12.08 8.27
N ARG A 80 7.80 -12.39 8.05
CA ARG A 80 8.82 -11.92 8.95
C ARG A 80 9.21 -10.50 8.69
N SER A 81 9.02 -10.03 7.50
CA SER A 81 9.31 -8.65 7.20
C SER A 81 8.47 -8.21 6.03
N LEU A 82 8.38 -6.94 5.82
CA LEU A 82 7.65 -6.40 4.70
C LEU A 82 8.63 -5.94 3.64
N PRO A 83 8.25 -5.90 2.39
CA PRO A 83 9.11 -5.33 1.38
C PRO A 83 9.32 -3.85 1.67
N SER A 84 10.42 -3.31 1.23
CA SER A 84 10.63 -1.89 1.33
C SER A 84 9.68 -1.22 0.38
N LEU A 85 9.52 0.06 0.48
CA LEU A 85 8.59 0.76 -0.38
C LEU A 85 8.99 0.59 -1.83
N ASP A 86 10.25 0.65 -2.14
CA ASP A 86 10.72 0.46 -3.50
C ASP A 86 10.31 -0.91 -4.01
N ASN A 87 10.45 -1.92 -3.18
CA ASN A 87 10.11 -3.26 -3.61
C ASN A 87 8.61 -3.45 -3.72
N PHE A 88 7.84 -2.72 -2.90
CA PHE A 88 6.40 -2.77 -3.04
C PHE A 88 5.99 -2.17 -4.40
N ILE A 89 6.67 -1.15 -4.84
CA ILE A 89 6.36 -0.56 -6.14
C ILE A 89 6.65 -1.56 -7.25
N ILE A 90 7.76 -2.28 -7.14
CA ILE A 90 8.09 -3.27 -8.13
C ILE A 90 7.03 -4.37 -8.14
N LEU A 91 6.63 -4.84 -6.96
CA LEU A 91 5.61 -5.86 -6.87
C LEU A 91 4.29 -5.35 -7.45
N SER A 92 3.95 -4.15 -7.13
CA SER A 92 2.71 -3.57 -7.58
C SER A 92 2.67 -3.55 -9.10
N ARG A 93 3.75 -3.15 -9.72
CA ARG A 93 3.77 -3.10 -11.17
C ARG A 93 3.80 -4.47 -11.79
N LEU A 94 4.55 -5.37 -11.21
CA LEU A 94 4.63 -6.69 -11.76
C LEU A 94 3.31 -7.42 -11.61
N LEU A 95 2.66 -7.26 -10.48
CA LEU A 95 1.44 -7.98 -10.22
C LEU A 95 0.20 -7.24 -10.71
N HIS A 96 0.40 -6.05 -11.23
CA HIS A 96 -0.71 -5.22 -11.69
C HIS A 96 -1.74 -5.06 -10.56
N THR A 97 -1.25 -4.83 -9.36
CA THR A 97 -2.12 -4.70 -8.20
C THR A 97 -1.58 -3.53 -7.39
N SER A 98 -2.43 -2.69 -6.90
CA SER A 98 -1.97 -1.51 -6.18
C SER A 98 -1.33 -1.93 -4.87
N ILE A 99 -0.44 -1.12 -4.35
CA ILE A 99 0.20 -1.43 -3.10
C ILE A 99 -0.85 -1.58 -2.03
N GLU A 100 -1.84 -0.74 -2.05
CA GLU A 100 -2.87 -0.80 -1.06
C GLU A 100 -3.63 -2.10 -1.11
N ASP A 101 -3.77 -2.66 -2.28
CA ASP A 101 -4.46 -3.93 -2.42
C ASP A 101 -3.57 -5.10 -2.06
N ILE A 102 -2.27 -4.91 -2.00
CA ILE A 102 -1.38 -5.97 -1.58
C ILE A 102 -1.32 -6.00 -0.07
N LEU A 103 -1.41 -4.85 0.56
CA LEU A 103 -1.31 -4.79 2.00
C LEU A 103 -2.58 -5.24 2.70
N VAL A 104 -2.43 -5.89 3.82
CA VAL A 104 -3.55 -6.22 4.65
C VAL A 104 -3.41 -5.40 5.90
N VAL A 105 -4.38 -4.58 6.17
CA VAL A 105 -4.30 -3.62 7.23
C VAL A 105 -5.39 -3.82 8.24
N ASP A 106 -5.04 -3.73 9.52
CA ASP A 106 -6.02 -3.87 10.54
C ASP A 106 -6.73 -2.56 10.61
N GLY A 107 -7.92 -2.58 10.90
CA GLY A 107 -8.67 -1.37 11.05
C GLY A 107 -9.43 -0.88 9.88
N ASP A 108 -9.09 -1.39 8.73
CA ASP A 108 -9.73 -0.96 7.59
C ASP A 108 -11.12 -1.27 7.55
N VAL A 109 -11.47 -2.33 7.99
CA VAL A 109 -12.73 -2.77 7.87
C VAL A 109 -13.69 -2.03 8.52
N VAL A 110 -13.33 -1.39 9.46
CA VAL A 110 -14.23 -0.74 10.06
C VAL A 110 -15.04 0.08 9.33
N ARG A 111 -14.66 0.46 8.37
CA ARG A 111 -15.37 1.26 7.68
C ARG A 111 -16.40 0.81 7.09
N ILE A 112 -16.80 0.30 6.99
CA ILE A 112 -17.75 -0.13 6.34
C ILE A 112 -18.74 0.21 6.19
N SER A 113 -19.09 0.34 6.23
CA SER A 113 -20.07 0.64 5.94
C SER A 113 -20.60 0.72 5.71
#